data_209532a0dc64dcbe706ffce5f07a611e
#
_entry.id   209532a0dc64dcbe706ffce5f07a611e
#
_cell.length_a   1.000
_cell.length_b   1.000
_cell.length_c   1.000
_cell.angle_alpha   90.00
_cell.angle_beta   90.00
_cell.angle_gamma   90.00
#
_symmetry.space_group_name_H-M   'P 1'
#
loop_
_entity.id
_entity.type
_entity.pdbx_description
1 polymer ?
#
loop_
_entity_poly.entity_id
_entity_poly.type
_entity_poly.pdbx_seq_one_letter_code
_entity_poly.pdbx_strand_id
1 'polypeptide(L)'
;MAWIILFFAGLFEVAWAVGLKFTDGFTRGWATLGTLIAVAFSMMLLGIALRDLPVGTAYAIWVGIGVVGTAAAGVFLFNEPVSWFRIFSIMFIVIGIVGLKISSAPTTTP
;
A
#
# COMPACT_ATOMS: atom_id res chain seq x y z
N MET A 1 -15.77 5.66 -6.72
CA MET A 1 -14.56 6.50 -6.69
C MET A 1 -13.64 6.20 -5.52
N ALA A 2 -14.20 5.93 -4.34
CA ALA A 2 -13.38 5.67 -3.16
C ALA A 2 -12.39 4.52 -3.36
N TRP A 3 -12.79 3.45 -4.02
CA TRP A 3 -11.90 2.32 -4.28
C TRP A 3 -10.74 2.68 -5.19
N ILE A 4 -11.00 3.52 -6.20
CA ILE A 4 -9.94 3.98 -7.11
C ILE A 4 -8.96 4.88 -6.35
N ILE A 5 -9.49 5.78 -5.52
CA ILE A 5 -8.66 6.66 -4.70
C ILE A 5 -7.80 5.83 -3.75
N LEU A 6 -8.39 4.80 -3.14
CA LEU A 6 -7.67 3.92 -2.24
C LEU A 6 -6.55 3.16 -2.95
N PHE A 7 -6.80 2.70 -4.17
CA PHE A 7 -5.79 2.03 -4.97
C PHE A 7 -4.58 2.94 -5.22
N PHE A 8 -4.83 4.19 -5.62
CA PHE A 8 -3.74 5.14 -5.83
C PHE A 8 -3.04 5.50 -4.53
N ALA A 9 -3.78 5.57 -3.42
CA ALA A 9 -3.15 5.76 -2.11
C ALA A 9 -2.15 4.63 -1.81
N GLY A 10 -2.52 3.39 -2.14
CA GLY A 10 -1.63 2.24 -1.98
C GLY A 10 -0.42 2.31 -2.90
N LEU A 11 -0.59 2.79 -4.13
CA LEU A 11 0.54 2.96 -5.04
C LEU A 11 1.52 4.02 -4.53
N PHE A 12 1.03 5.12 -3.96
CA PHE A 12 1.90 6.11 -3.34
C PHE A 12 2.59 5.54 -2.11
N GLU A 13 1.93 4.62 -1.40
CA GLU A 13 2.59 3.91 -0.30
C GLU A 13 3.77 3.09 -0.81
N VAL A 14 3.63 2.39 -1.92
CA VAL A 14 4.75 1.69 -2.55
C VAL A 14 5.86 2.68 -2.86
N ALA A 15 5.51 3.84 -3.42
CA ALA A 15 6.48 4.85 -3.79
C ALA A 15 7.30 5.33 -2.58
N TRP A 16 6.63 5.67 -1.47
CA TRP A 16 7.39 6.16 -0.32
C TRP A 16 8.10 5.03 0.43
N ALA A 17 7.55 3.81 0.42
CA ALA A 17 8.24 2.68 1.04
C ALA A 17 9.55 2.36 0.32
N VAL A 18 9.51 2.34 -1.02
CA VAL A 18 10.72 2.20 -1.83
C VAL A 18 11.64 3.41 -1.65
N GLY A 19 11.06 4.60 -1.63
CA GLY A 19 11.80 5.83 -1.43
C GLY A 19 12.58 5.85 -0.13
N LEU A 20 12.04 5.26 0.93
CA LEU A 20 12.75 5.16 2.22
C LEU A 20 14.10 4.47 2.06
N LYS A 21 14.17 3.45 1.23
CA LYS A 21 15.43 2.75 0.98
C LYS A 21 16.43 3.68 0.30
N PHE A 22 15.97 4.49 -0.64
CA PHE A 22 16.84 5.43 -1.36
C PHE A 22 17.29 6.60 -0.51
N THR A 23 16.61 6.90 0.62
CA THR A 23 17.06 7.99 1.50
C THR A 23 18.32 7.67 2.26
N ASP A 24 18.67 6.39 2.33
CA ASP A 24 19.85 5.92 3.08
C ASP A 24 19.84 6.48 4.51
N GLY A 25 18.76 6.18 5.25
CA GLY A 25 18.60 6.67 6.61
C GLY A 25 18.37 8.18 6.69
N PHE A 26 17.71 8.74 5.66
CA PHE A 26 17.40 10.17 5.55
C PHE A 26 18.65 11.05 5.37
N THR A 27 19.73 10.47 4.87
CA THR A 27 20.97 11.22 4.61
C THR A 27 20.98 11.88 3.24
N ARG A 28 20.13 11.42 2.30
CA ARG A 28 20.07 11.98 0.96
C ARG A 28 18.88 12.93 0.88
N GLY A 29 19.16 14.23 0.76
CA GLY A 29 18.13 15.26 0.83
C GLY A 29 17.06 15.15 -0.25
N TRP A 30 17.46 14.92 -1.52
CA TRP A 30 16.50 14.84 -2.62
C TRP A 30 15.59 13.61 -2.48
N ALA A 31 16.14 12.47 -2.07
CA ALA A 31 15.35 11.26 -1.88
C ALA A 31 14.41 11.39 -0.69
N THR A 32 14.88 12.03 0.39
CA THR A 32 14.06 12.30 1.56
C THR A 32 12.88 13.21 1.22
N LEU A 33 13.13 14.27 0.46
CA LEU A 33 12.06 15.16 0.03
C LEU A 33 11.02 14.44 -0.80
N GLY A 34 11.44 13.66 -1.80
CA GLY A 34 10.53 12.89 -2.63
C GLY A 34 9.71 11.90 -1.84
N THR A 35 10.34 11.23 -0.88
CA THR A 35 9.66 10.27 -0.01
C THR A 35 8.59 10.96 0.84
N LEU A 36 8.91 12.12 1.42
CA LEU A 36 7.95 12.85 2.24
C LEU A 36 6.77 13.34 1.41
N ILE A 37 7.01 13.78 0.19
CA ILE A 37 5.93 14.17 -0.72
C ILE A 37 5.03 12.97 -1.01
N ALA A 38 5.61 11.81 -1.29
CA ALA A 38 4.83 10.60 -1.54
C ALA A 38 3.99 10.19 -0.33
N VAL A 39 4.54 10.31 0.88
CA VAL A 39 3.79 10.05 2.11
C VAL A 39 2.60 10.99 2.22
N ALA A 40 2.81 12.27 1.95
CA ALA A 40 1.74 13.26 2.04
C ALA A 40 0.60 12.94 1.08
N PHE A 41 0.91 12.61 -0.18
CA PHE A 41 -0.11 12.24 -1.15
C PHE A 41 -0.81 10.93 -0.77
N SER A 42 -0.07 9.94 -0.29
CA SER A 42 -0.64 8.67 0.13
C SER A 42 -1.65 8.86 1.25
N MET A 43 -1.26 9.61 2.27
CA MET A 43 -2.12 9.87 3.42
C MET A 43 -3.34 10.70 3.04
N MET A 44 -3.16 11.70 2.17
CA MET A 44 -4.27 12.53 1.71
C MET A 44 -5.30 11.69 0.97
N LEU A 45 -4.85 10.85 0.04
CA LEU A 45 -5.75 10.00 -0.73
C LEU A 45 -6.45 8.98 0.18
N LEU A 46 -5.71 8.41 1.13
CA LEU A 46 -6.33 7.49 2.10
C LEU A 46 -7.42 8.21 2.89
N GLY A 47 -7.13 9.42 3.37
CA GLY A 47 -8.11 10.20 4.12
C GLY A 47 -9.37 10.49 3.31
N ILE A 48 -9.22 10.79 2.03
CA ILE A 48 -10.36 11.04 1.14
C ILE A 48 -11.18 9.75 0.97
N ALA A 49 -10.51 8.62 0.77
CA ALA A 49 -11.20 7.34 0.62
C ALA A 49 -11.99 6.97 1.88
N LEU A 50 -11.49 7.36 3.05
CA LEU A 50 -12.14 7.07 4.33
C LEU A 50 -13.48 7.79 4.51
N ARG A 51 -13.79 8.78 3.68
CA ARG A 51 -15.10 9.42 3.72
C ARG A 51 -16.21 8.44 3.37
N ASP A 52 -15.92 7.46 2.53
CA ASP A 52 -16.93 6.54 2.00
C ASP A 52 -16.67 5.08 2.36
N LEU A 53 -15.57 4.78 3.02
CA LEU A 53 -15.19 3.41 3.34
C LEU A 53 -14.95 3.23 4.83
N PRO A 54 -15.24 2.03 5.37
CA PRO A 54 -14.90 1.74 6.77
C PRO A 54 -13.40 1.83 6.98
N VAL A 55 -12.99 2.40 8.11
CA VAL A 55 -11.57 2.66 8.37
C VAL A 55 -10.74 1.38 8.42
N GLY A 56 -11.25 0.33 9.05
CA GLY A 56 -10.51 -0.93 9.14
C GLY A 56 -10.28 -1.56 7.78
N THR A 57 -11.32 -1.58 6.95
CA THR A 57 -11.23 -2.15 5.61
C THR A 57 -10.30 -1.33 4.73
N ALA A 58 -10.47 -0.03 4.71
CA ALA A 58 -9.65 0.84 3.87
C ALA A 58 -8.18 0.79 4.28
N TYR A 59 -7.91 0.84 5.58
CA TYR A 59 -6.55 0.79 6.07
C TYR A 59 -5.87 -0.54 5.73
N ALA A 60 -6.58 -1.66 5.94
CA ALA A 60 -6.02 -2.99 5.63
C ALA A 60 -5.72 -3.14 4.15
N ILE A 61 -6.60 -2.65 3.28
CA ILE A 61 -6.39 -2.73 1.83
C ILE A 61 -5.22 -1.82 1.43
N TRP A 62 -5.15 -0.62 1.97
CA TRP A 62 -4.06 0.31 1.71
C TRP A 62 -2.72 -0.30 2.07
N VAL A 63 -2.62 -0.86 3.28
CA VAL A 63 -1.40 -1.54 3.75
C VAL A 63 -1.12 -2.75 2.86
N GLY A 64 -2.13 -3.53 2.52
CA GLY A 64 -1.96 -4.72 1.68
C GLY A 64 -1.43 -4.39 0.30
N ILE A 65 -1.98 -3.38 -0.35
CA ILE A 65 -1.48 -2.93 -1.65
C ILE A 65 -0.02 -2.49 -1.53
N GLY A 66 0.28 -1.72 -0.49
CA GLY A 66 1.65 -1.27 -0.24
C GLY A 66 2.60 -2.43 -0.03
N VAL A 67 2.20 -3.42 0.76
CA VAL A 67 3.04 -4.60 1.03
C VAL A 67 3.30 -5.39 -0.25
N VAL A 68 2.26 -5.68 -1.03
CA VAL A 68 2.41 -6.45 -2.27
C VAL A 68 3.28 -5.69 -3.27
N GLY A 69 3.00 -4.41 -3.48
CA GLY A 69 3.77 -3.61 -4.43
C GLY A 69 5.22 -3.41 -4.00
N THR A 70 5.44 -3.19 -2.70
CA THR A 70 6.80 -3.02 -2.17
C THR A 70 7.58 -4.33 -2.24
N ALA A 71 6.93 -5.45 -1.98
CA ALA A 71 7.59 -6.76 -2.11
C ALA A 71 8.02 -7.01 -3.55
N ALA A 72 7.16 -6.68 -4.52
CA ALA A 72 7.52 -6.81 -5.93
C ALA A 72 8.66 -5.86 -6.30
N ALA A 73 8.59 -4.61 -5.85
CA ALA A 73 9.65 -3.64 -6.10
C ALA A 73 10.98 -4.09 -5.50
N GLY A 74 10.94 -4.68 -4.30
CA GLY A 74 12.15 -5.21 -3.67
C GLY A 74 12.85 -6.25 -4.51
N VAL A 75 12.08 -7.15 -5.14
CA VAL A 75 12.65 -8.16 -6.03
C VAL A 75 13.31 -7.52 -7.24
N PHE A 76 12.62 -6.57 -7.89
CA PHE A 76 13.10 -5.99 -9.15
C PHE A 76 14.17 -4.93 -8.96
N LEU A 77 14.07 -4.12 -7.90
CA LEU A 77 14.99 -2.99 -7.70
C LEU A 77 16.14 -3.30 -6.78
N PHE A 78 15.95 -4.18 -5.83
CA PHE A 78 16.97 -4.46 -4.80
C PHE A 78 17.45 -5.91 -4.80
N ASN A 79 17.06 -6.67 -5.81
CA ASN A 79 17.50 -8.06 -5.99
C ASN A 79 17.20 -8.94 -4.78
N GLU A 80 16.06 -8.68 -4.12
CA GLU A 80 15.64 -9.50 -2.99
C GLU A 80 15.30 -10.90 -3.47
N PRO A 81 15.57 -11.92 -2.65
CA PRO A 81 15.32 -13.30 -3.06
C PRO A 81 13.84 -13.59 -3.20
N VAL A 82 13.50 -14.43 -4.17
CA VAL A 82 12.16 -14.96 -4.33
C VAL A 82 12.15 -16.39 -3.81
N SER A 83 11.19 -16.71 -2.96
CA SER A 83 11.01 -18.05 -2.44
C SER A 83 9.53 -18.42 -2.54
N TRP A 84 9.26 -19.74 -2.53
CA TRP A 84 7.87 -20.19 -2.52
C TRP A 84 7.13 -19.68 -1.30
N PHE A 85 7.80 -19.67 -0.14
CA PHE A 85 7.20 -19.17 1.09
C PHE A 85 6.77 -17.70 0.94
N ARG A 86 7.63 -16.88 0.35
CA ARG A 86 7.34 -15.47 0.13
C ARG A 86 6.18 -15.29 -0.84
N ILE A 87 6.16 -16.07 -1.91
CA ILE A 87 5.08 -16.01 -2.90
C ILE A 87 3.75 -16.37 -2.27
N PHE A 88 3.69 -17.47 -1.51
CA PHE A 88 2.45 -17.87 -0.86
C PHE A 88 1.97 -16.86 0.17
N SER A 89 2.90 -16.26 0.91
CA SER A 89 2.55 -15.22 1.90
C SER A 89 1.92 -14.01 1.24
N ILE A 90 2.47 -13.57 0.11
CA ILE A 90 1.93 -12.44 -0.65
C ILE A 90 0.55 -12.80 -1.22
N MET A 91 0.38 -14.03 -1.70
CA MET A 91 -0.92 -14.49 -2.19
C MET A 91 -1.99 -14.44 -1.10
N PHE A 92 -1.65 -14.80 0.14
CA PHE A 92 -2.60 -14.68 1.25
C PHE A 92 -3.01 -13.24 1.49
N ILE A 93 -2.08 -12.31 1.37
CA ILE A 93 -2.39 -10.88 1.50
C ILE A 93 -3.37 -10.45 0.41
N VAL A 94 -3.11 -10.84 -0.85
CA VAL A 94 -3.99 -10.49 -1.97
C VAL A 94 -5.38 -11.09 -1.78
N ILE A 95 -5.46 -12.35 -1.35
CA ILE A 95 -6.74 -13.00 -1.08
C ILE A 95 -7.49 -12.26 0.02
N GLY A 96 -6.78 -11.84 1.07
CA GLY A 96 -7.37 -11.06 2.14
C GLY A 96 -7.93 -9.72 1.67
N ILE A 97 -7.20 -9.04 0.78
CA ILE A 97 -7.66 -7.77 0.19
C ILE A 97 -8.95 -7.97 -0.58
N VAL A 98 -9.00 -8.99 -1.43
CA VAL A 98 -10.20 -9.30 -2.20
C VAL A 98 -11.36 -9.63 -1.27
N GLY A 99 -11.10 -10.43 -0.24
CA GLY A 99 -12.12 -10.78 0.75
C GLY A 99 -12.68 -9.55 1.47
N LEU A 100 -11.81 -8.62 1.85
CA LEU A 100 -12.25 -7.39 2.50
C LEU A 100 -13.12 -6.54 1.59
N LYS A 101 -12.73 -6.44 0.32
CA LYS A 101 -13.53 -5.67 -0.63
C LYS A 101 -14.91 -6.28 -0.81
N ILE A 102 -14.98 -7.61 -0.93
CA ILE A 102 -16.25 -8.31 -1.08
C ILE A 102 -17.12 -8.14 0.18
N SER A 103 -16.51 -8.27 1.36
CA SER A 103 -17.24 -8.16 2.61
C SER A 103 -17.70 -6.74 2.91
N SER A 104 -17.14 -5.75 2.22
CA SER A 104 -17.51 -4.35 2.36
C SER A 104 -18.66 -3.96 1.46
N ALA A 105 -19.22 -4.88 0.67
CA ALA A 105 -20.38 -4.59 -0.13
C ALA A 105 -21.49 -4.07 0.76
N PRO A 106 -22.35 -3.16 0.27
CA PRO A 106 -23.39 -2.58 1.10
C PRO A 106 -24.25 -3.68 1.71
N THR A 107 -24.32 -3.67 3.03
CA THR A 107 -25.18 -4.58 3.75
C THR A 107 -25.88 -3.81 4.84
N THR A 108 -27.03 -4.30 5.24
CA THR A 108 -27.76 -3.73 6.35
C THR A 108 -27.35 -4.33 7.67
N THR A 109 -26.47 -5.30 7.65
CA THR A 109 -26.02 -5.95 8.86
C THR A 109 -25.06 -5.05 9.61
N PRO A 110 -25.29 -4.84 10.87
CA PRO A 110 -24.36 -4.07 11.67
C PRO A 110 -23.02 -4.76 11.79
#